data_7efc2995a586a2d99bf247fe4a6189f0
#
_entry.id   7efc2995a586a2d99bf247fe4a6189f0
#
_cell.length_a   1.000
_cell.length_b   1.000
_cell.length_c   1.000
_cell.angle_alpha   90.00
_cell.angle_beta   90.00
_cell.angle_gamma   90.00
#
_symmetry.space_group_name_H-M   'P 1'
#
loop_
_entity.id
_entity.type
_entity.pdbx_description
1 polymer ?
#
loop_
_entity_poly.entity_id
_entity_poly.type
_entity_poly.pdbx_seq_one_letter_code
_entity_poly.pdbx_strand_id
1 'polypeptide(L)'
;RRPMADKEVTISRAQGALTFPANFQLIAAMNPCPCGYAGDSEKACTCSHQTVTRYQKRISGPMLDRIDIHIEVPRVDFERLSDNRRGEASEEIRARVEAARSHQRARFADLDNGVMTNADMRVAEVRQFCELDDEGQVLIKAAMTQLQLSARAYHRILKLARTIADLAGDESI
;
A
#
# COMPACT_ATOMS: atom_id res chain seq x y z
N ARG A 1 5.74 -6.17 13.11
CA ARG A 1 6.53 -5.60 12.01
C ARG A 1 7.20 -6.67 11.14
N ARG A 2 7.86 -7.69 11.75
CA ARG A 2 8.51 -8.79 11.03
C ARG A 2 7.55 -9.54 10.09
N PRO A 3 6.36 -9.99 10.52
CA PRO A 3 5.47 -10.74 9.63
C PRO A 3 5.11 -10.03 8.33
N MET A 4 4.98 -8.70 8.37
CA MET A 4 4.70 -7.91 7.15
C MET A 4 5.88 -7.83 6.18
N ALA A 5 7.11 -8.03 6.65
CA ALA A 5 8.31 -7.97 5.82
C ALA A 5 8.78 -9.38 5.40
N ASP A 6 8.79 -10.30 6.36
CA ASP A 6 9.42 -11.61 6.22
C ASP A 6 8.42 -12.70 5.85
N LYS A 7 7.10 -12.39 5.88
CA LYS A 7 5.98 -13.32 5.63
C LYS A 7 5.98 -14.54 6.55
N GLU A 8 6.65 -14.44 7.70
CA GLU A 8 6.72 -15.49 8.69
C GLU A 8 6.75 -14.94 10.12
N VAL A 9 6.33 -15.77 11.07
CA VAL A 9 6.38 -15.48 12.51
C VAL A 9 7.14 -16.59 13.21
N THR A 10 8.21 -16.24 13.92
CA THR A 10 8.93 -17.16 14.78
C THR A 10 8.59 -16.90 16.24
N ILE A 11 8.11 -17.94 16.93
CA ILE A 11 7.84 -17.94 18.35
C ILE A 11 8.95 -18.74 19.05
N SER A 12 9.78 -18.04 19.82
CA SER A 12 10.87 -18.66 20.59
C SER A 12 10.44 -18.83 22.04
N ARG A 13 10.62 -20.04 22.58
CA ARG A 13 10.42 -20.39 23.99
C ARG A 13 11.64 -21.14 24.50
N ALA A 14 11.72 -21.35 25.83
CA ALA A 14 12.82 -22.09 26.45
C ALA A 14 13.01 -23.53 25.89
N GLN A 15 11.95 -24.12 25.34
CA GLN A 15 11.96 -25.47 24.76
C GLN A 15 12.19 -25.53 23.26
N GLY A 16 12.42 -24.39 22.58
CA GLY A 16 12.66 -24.33 21.12
C GLY A 16 12.03 -23.13 20.43
N ALA A 17 12.27 -23.03 19.13
CA ALA A 17 11.70 -22.01 18.26
C ALA A 17 10.85 -22.68 17.17
N LEU A 18 9.65 -22.17 16.97
CA LEU A 18 8.73 -22.59 15.91
C LEU A 18 8.45 -21.42 14.97
N THR A 19 8.59 -21.64 13.67
CA THR A 19 8.30 -20.66 12.63
C THR A 19 7.03 -21.04 11.89
N PHE A 20 6.13 -20.08 11.75
CA PHE A 20 4.85 -20.24 11.06
C PHE A 20 4.79 -19.30 9.85
N PRO A 21 4.20 -19.72 8.73
CA PRO A 21 3.94 -18.83 7.61
C PRO A 21 2.96 -17.73 8.03
N ALA A 22 3.21 -16.50 7.61
CA ALA A 22 2.41 -15.32 7.92
C ALA A 22 2.31 -14.39 6.69
N ASN A 23 1.94 -14.96 5.53
CA ASN A 23 1.68 -14.20 4.33
C ASN A 23 0.22 -13.74 4.35
N PHE A 24 0.00 -12.45 4.62
CA PHE A 24 -1.34 -11.85 4.73
C PHE A 24 -1.36 -10.45 4.13
N GLN A 25 -2.53 -10.00 3.74
CA GLN A 25 -2.80 -8.62 3.37
C GLN A 25 -3.30 -7.86 4.61
N LEU A 26 -2.69 -6.70 4.91
CA LEU A 26 -3.14 -5.82 5.98
C LEU A 26 -4.05 -4.72 5.40
N ILE A 27 -5.29 -4.68 5.87
CA ILE A 27 -6.21 -3.57 5.63
C ILE A 27 -6.56 -2.98 6.99
N ALA A 28 -6.35 -1.68 7.17
CA ALA A 28 -6.58 -0.99 8.43
C ALA A 28 -7.36 0.31 8.20
N ALA A 29 -8.19 0.67 9.17
CA ALA A 29 -8.87 1.95 9.21
C ALA A 29 -8.55 2.65 10.54
N MET A 30 -8.38 3.97 10.51
CA MET A 30 -8.07 4.77 11.66
C MET A 30 -8.80 6.11 11.59
N ASN A 31 -9.37 6.55 12.70
CA ASN A 31 -9.86 7.91 12.83
C ASN A 31 -8.68 8.91 12.90
N PRO A 32 -8.86 10.17 12.46
CA PRO A 32 -7.80 11.17 12.50
C PRO A 32 -7.42 11.62 13.92
N CYS A 33 -8.34 11.44 14.89
CA CYS A 33 -8.14 11.77 16.31
C CYS A 33 -9.14 11.01 17.18
N PRO A 34 -9.04 11.05 18.53
CA PRO A 34 -9.98 10.36 19.42
C PRO A 34 -11.44 10.75 19.27
N CYS A 35 -11.74 12.01 18.94
CA CYS A 35 -13.14 12.45 18.68
C CYS A 35 -13.59 12.20 17.23
N GLY A 36 -12.68 11.88 16.30
CA GLY A 36 -12.96 11.58 14.91
C GLY A 36 -13.02 12.80 13.96
N TYR A 37 -12.89 14.03 14.46
CA TYR A 37 -13.19 15.23 13.67
C TYR A 37 -11.96 16.11 13.37
N ALA A 38 -10.73 15.65 13.57
CA ALA A 38 -9.56 16.42 13.16
C ALA A 38 -9.49 16.50 11.63
N GLY A 39 -9.57 17.72 11.09
CA GLY A 39 -9.60 17.96 9.64
C GLY A 39 -11.00 17.94 9.02
N ASP A 40 -12.06 17.69 9.80
CA ASP A 40 -13.43 17.73 9.30
C ASP A 40 -13.84 19.17 8.98
N SER A 41 -14.50 19.40 7.82
CA SER A 41 -14.89 20.72 7.34
C SER A 41 -16.14 21.26 8.02
N GLU A 42 -17.00 20.41 8.55
CA GLU A 42 -18.31 20.79 9.14
C GLU A 42 -18.31 20.76 10.65
N LYS A 43 -17.57 19.81 11.25
CA LYS A 43 -17.57 19.64 12.70
C LYS A 43 -16.19 19.90 13.30
N ALA A 44 -16.12 20.89 14.19
CA ALA A 44 -14.88 21.25 14.87
C ALA A 44 -14.35 20.10 15.75
N CYS A 45 -13.07 19.83 15.65
CA CYS A 45 -12.38 18.90 16.54
C CYS A 45 -12.30 19.45 17.95
N THR A 46 -12.69 18.65 18.94
CA THR A 46 -12.62 19.01 20.37
C THR A 46 -11.33 18.58 21.07
N CYS A 47 -10.46 17.86 20.35
CA CYS A 47 -9.19 17.36 20.89
C CYS A 47 -8.15 18.48 20.91
N SER A 48 -7.34 18.59 21.98
CA SER A 48 -6.16 19.43 21.95
C SER A 48 -5.13 18.90 20.95
N HIS A 49 -4.31 19.78 20.39
CA HIS A 49 -3.24 19.41 19.45
C HIS A 49 -2.32 18.31 20.03
N GLN A 50 -2.00 18.40 21.33
CA GLN A 50 -1.19 17.38 22.01
C GLN A 50 -1.88 16.01 22.04
N THR A 51 -3.20 15.97 22.23
CA THR A 51 -3.98 14.74 22.22
C THR A 51 -4.01 14.10 20.82
N VAL A 52 -4.22 14.91 19.78
CA VAL A 52 -4.18 14.44 18.39
C VAL A 52 -2.80 13.85 18.07
N THR A 53 -1.74 14.59 18.35
CA THR A 53 -0.35 14.13 18.10
C THR A 53 -0.03 12.84 18.85
N ARG A 54 -0.43 12.72 20.11
CA ARG A 54 -0.23 11.48 20.91
C ARG A 54 -1.01 10.30 20.33
N TYR A 55 -2.22 10.53 19.85
CA TYR A 55 -3.05 9.53 19.23
C TYR A 55 -2.42 9.01 17.93
N GLN A 56 -2.03 9.89 17.05
CA GLN A 56 -1.41 9.55 15.76
C GLN A 56 -0.05 8.83 15.95
N LYS A 57 0.75 9.24 16.93
CA LYS A 57 2.04 8.61 17.27
C LYS A 57 1.92 7.18 17.83
N ARG A 58 0.72 6.67 18.11
CA ARG A 58 0.52 5.25 18.47
C ARG A 58 0.92 4.31 17.34
N ILE A 59 0.75 4.75 16.09
CA ILE A 59 1.29 4.03 14.93
C ILE A 59 2.68 4.62 14.67
N SER A 60 3.70 3.77 14.78
CA SER A 60 5.09 4.22 14.60
C SER A 60 5.39 4.49 13.12
N GLY A 61 6.26 5.45 12.82
CA GLY A 61 6.74 5.72 11.47
C GLY A 61 7.18 4.47 10.72
N PRO A 62 8.04 3.60 11.31
CA PRO A 62 8.43 2.34 10.68
C PRO A 62 7.28 1.35 10.40
N MET A 63 6.12 1.51 11.02
CA MET A 63 4.92 0.74 10.69
C MET A 63 4.20 1.35 9.49
N LEU A 64 4.06 2.67 9.48
CA LEU A 64 3.50 3.41 8.34
C LEU A 64 4.33 3.18 7.08
N ASP A 65 5.65 3.18 7.19
CA ASP A 65 6.57 2.85 6.07
C ASP A 65 6.34 1.46 5.46
N ARG A 66 5.58 0.60 6.08
CA ARG A 66 5.26 -0.76 5.58
C ARG A 66 3.87 -0.86 4.95
N ILE A 67 3.08 0.17 5.08
CA ILE A 67 1.76 0.26 4.45
C ILE A 67 1.95 0.95 3.09
N ASP A 68 1.60 0.26 2.00
CA ASP A 68 1.90 0.73 0.65
C ASP A 68 0.95 1.84 0.19
N ILE A 69 -0.31 1.80 0.63
CA ILE A 69 -1.36 2.71 0.18
C ILE A 69 -1.99 3.38 1.39
N HIS A 70 -1.99 4.70 1.38
CA HIS A 70 -2.66 5.54 2.38
C HIS A 70 -3.77 6.32 1.68
N ILE A 71 -5.00 6.15 2.17
CA ILE A 71 -6.18 6.80 1.60
C ILE A 71 -6.85 7.62 2.69
N GLU A 72 -7.09 8.88 2.42
CA GLU A 72 -7.97 9.71 3.22
C GLU A 72 -9.41 9.51 2.74
N VAL A 73 -10.29 9.12 3.66
CA VAL A 73 -11.70 8.92 3.36
C VAL A 73 -12.48 10.12 3.94
N PRO A 74 -12.87 11.08 3.09
CA PRO A 74 -13.61 12.24 3.53
C PRO A 74 -15.02 11.85 3.97
N ARG A 75 -15.67 12.75 4.68
CA ARG A 75 -17.08 12.65 5.00
C ARG A 75 -17.92 12.61 3.71
N VAL A 76 -18.97 11.83 3.73
CA VAL A 76 -19.92 11.76 2.63
C VAL A 76 -21.10 12.68 2.92
N ASP A 77 -21.39 13.59 1.99
CA ASP A 77 -22.51 14.52 2.08
C ASP A 77 -23.85 13.78 2.00
N PHE A 78 -24.87 14.34 2.66
CA PHE A 78 -26.21 13.75 2.69
C PHE A 78 -26.77 13.52 1.27
N GLU A 79 -26.52 14.41 0.34
CA GLU A 79 -26.96 14.32 -1.05
C GLU A 79 -26.40 13.07 -1.74
N ARG A 80 -25.15 12.73 -1.48
CA ARG A 80 -24.51 11.50 -2.00
C ARG A 80 -25.02 10.24 -1.30
N LEU A 81 -25.38 10.33 -0.02
CA LEU A 81 -25.95 9.21 0.72
C LEU A 81 -27.38 8.87 0.27
N SER A 82 -28.15 9.89 -0.15
CA SER A 82 -29.52 9.75 -0.67
C SER A 82 -29.58 9.45 -2.17
N ASP A 83 -28.46 9.51 -2.86
CA ASP A 83 -28.37 9.22 -4.30
C ASP A 83 -28.51 7.70 -4.55
N ASN A 84 -29.39 7.34 -5.47
CA ASN A 84 -29.60 5.97 -5.91
C ASN A 84 -28.52 5.46 -6.90
N ARG A 85 -27.52 6.27 -7.22
CA ARG A 85 -26.40 5.83 -8.08
C ARG A 85 -25.62 4.73 -7.38
N ARG A 86 -25.53 3.59 -8.02
CA ARG A 86 -24.68 2.50 -7.56
C ARG A 86 -23.25 2.78 -7.99
N GLY A 87 -22.29 2.45 -7.12
CA GLY A 87 -20.88 2.40 -7.48
C GLY A 87 -20.59 1.28 -8.49
N GLU A 88 -19.35 1.18 -8.91
CA GLU A 88 -18.86 0.11 -9.78
C GLU A 88 -19.16 -1.27 -9.17
N ALA A 89 -19.63 -2.21 -10.00
CA ALA A 89 -19.96 -3.55 -9.53
C ALA A 89 -18.72 -4.36 -9.18
N SER A 90 -18.80 -5.20 -8.16
CA SER A 90 -17.68 -6.07 -7.75
C SER A 90 -17.22 -7.01 -8.85
N GLU A 91 -18.08 -7.36 -9.79
CA GLU A 91 -17.78 -8.21 -10.93
C GLU A 91 -16.84 -7.51 -11.91
N GLU A 92 -17.08 -6.24 -12.22
CA GLU A 92 -16.21 -5.41 -13.07
C GLU A 92 -14.83 -5.21 -12.44
N ILE A 93 -14.80 -4.92 -11.13
CA ILE A 93 -13.54 -4.81 -10.37
C ILE A 93 -12.77 -6.13 -10.41
N ARG A 94 -13.47 -7.26 -10.23
CA ARG A 94 -12.85 -8.59 -10.26
C ARG A 94 -12.25 -8.89 -11.62
N ALA A 95 -12.96 -8.61 -12.70
CA ALA A 95 -12.46 -8.83 -14.06
C ALA A 95 -11.15 -8.06 -14.31
N ARG A 96 -11.09 -6.79 -13.91
CA ARG A 96 -9.89 -5.95 -14.01
C ARG A 96 -8.73 -6.48 -13.16
N VAL A 97 -9.01 -6.92 -11.94
CA VAL A 97 -8.00 -7.52 -11.06
C VAL A 97 -7.46 -8.84 -11.63
N GLU A 98 -8.33 -9.70 -12.17
CA GLU A 98 -7.91 -10.97 -12.76
C GLU A 98 -7.08 -10.77 -14.03
N ALA A 99 -7.38 -9.76 -14.85
CA ALA A 99 -6.55 -9.38 -15.99
C ALA A 99 -5.14 -8.97 -15.53
N ALA A 100 -5.04 -8.04 -14.57
CA ALA A 100 -3.75 -7.63 -14.00
C ALA A 100 -2.97 -8.81 -13.39
N ARG A 101 -3.66 -9.72 -12.69
CA ARG A 101 -3.05 -10.93 -12.14
C ARG A 101 -2.54 -11.88 -13.24
N SER A 102 -3.20 -11.92 -14.39
CA SER A 102 -2.75 -12.71 -15.53
C SER A 102 -1.47 -12.15 -16.13
N HIS A 103 -1.36 -10.81 -16.25
CA HIS A 103 -0.11 -10.15 -16.65
C HIS A 103 1.05 -10.47 -15.69
N GLN A 104 0.80 -10.42 -14.38
CA GLN A 104 1.82 -10.76 -13.38
C GLN A 104 2.24 -12.22 -13.47
N ARG A 105 1.29 -13.16 -13.61
CA ARG A 105 1.61 -14.59 -13.79
C ARG A 105 2.45 -14.85 -15.02
N ALA A 106 2.13 -14.22 -16.15
CA ALA A 106 2.92 -14.33 -17.38
C ALA A 106 4.33 -13.74 -17.21
N ARG A 107 4.45 -12.57 -16.57
CA ARG A 107 5.74 -11.89 -16.29
C ARG A 107 6.69 -12.75 -15.48
N PHE A 108 6.18 -13.49 -14.51
CA PHE A 108 7.00 -14.27 -13.57
C PHE A 108 7.04 -15.77 -13.86
N ALA A 109 6.42 -16.23 -14.97
CA ALA A 109 6.30 -17.65 -15.29
C ALA A 109 7.66 -18.37 -15.41
N ASP A 110 8.66 -17.67 -15.96
CA ASP A 110 10.00 -18.23 -16.20
C ASP A 110 10.96 -18.04 -15.01
N LEU A 111 10.48 -17.44 -13.89
CA LEU A 111 11.30 -17.22 -12.71
C LEU A 111 11.14 -18.37 -11.72
N ASP A 112 12.20 -19.16 -11.55
CA ASP A 112 12.25 -20.25 -10.55
C ASP A 112 12.68 -19.72 -9.16
N ASN A 113 12.08 -18.61 -8.70
CA ASN A 113 12.46 -17.95 -7.46
C ASN A 113 11.30 -17.68 -6.49
N GLY A 114 10.11 -18.19 -6.81
CA GLY A 114 8.91 -18.07 -5.97
C GLY A 114 8.21 -16.71 -6.02
N VAL A 115 8.60 -15.81 -6.93
CA VAL A 115 7.90 -14.53 -7.17
C VAL A 115 6.63 -14.81 -7.97
N MET A 116 5.47 -14.43 -7.43
CA MET A 116 4.17 -14.63 -8.07
C MET A 116 3.43 -13.31 -8.35
N THR A 117 3.79 -12.26 -7.64
CA THR A 117 3.13 -10.96 -7.74
C THR A 117 4.15 -9.83 -7.70
N ASN A 118 3.75 -8.64 -8.16
CA ASN A 118 4.63 -7.46 -8.06
C ASN A 118 5.06 -7.17 -6.61
N ALA A 119 4.22 -7.47 -5.61
CA ALA A 119 4.57 -7.31 -4.20
C ALA A 119 5.74 -8.21 -3.77
N ASP A 120 5.90 -9.37 -4.41
CA ASP A 120 6.96 -10.34 -4.08
C ASP A 120 8.31 -9.98 -4.69
N MET A 121 8.36 -9.09 -5.68
CA MET A 121 9.60 -8.69 -6.36
C MET A 121 10.67 -8.26 -5.35
N ARG A 122 11.89 -8.74 -5.55
CA ARG A 122 13.10 -8.28 -4.87
C ARG A 122 13.78 -7.20 -5.71
N VAL A 123 14.90 -6.72 -5.28
CA VAL A 123 15.65 -5.65 -5.97
C VAL A 123 15.98 -6.00 -7.42
N ALA A 124 16.30 -7.28 -7.69
CA ALA A 124 16.64 -7.73 -9.04
C ALA A 124 15.44 -7.64 -9.99
N GLU A 125 14.28 -8.17 -9.56
CA GLU A 125 13.06 -8.16 -10.35
C GLU A 125 12.51 -6.73 -10.52
N VAL A 126 12.63 -5.87 -9.49
CA VAL A 126 12.24 -4.46 -9.61
C VAL A 126 13.08 -3.76 -10.67
N ARG A 127 14.38 -4.01 -10.74
CA ARG A 127 15.24 -3.43 -11.79
C ARG A 127 14.88 -3.94 -13.18
N GLN A 128 14.46 -5.18 -13.29
CA GLN A 128 14.14 -5.82 -14.57
C GLN A 128 12.76 -5.42 -15.09
N PHE A 129 11.74 -5.30 -14.20
CA PHE A 129 10.33 -5.17 -14.60
C PHE A 129 9.69 -3.83 -14.25
N CYS A 130 10.42 -2.95 -13.57
CA CYS A 130 9.94 -1.62 -13.18
C CYS A 130 10.85 -0.52 -13.72
N GLU A 131 11.24 -0.64 -14.99
CA GLU A 131 12.02 0.39 -15.67
C GLU A 131 11.13 1.61 -15.93
N LEU A 132 11.63 2.78 -15.57
CA LEU A 132 10.97 4.06 -15.78
C LEU A 132 11.51 4.72 -17.05
N ASP A 133 10.64 5.41 -17.76
CA ASP A 133 11.06 6.34 -18.79
C ASP A 133 11.77 7.57 -18.20
N ASP A 134 12.28 8.46 -19.06
CA ASP A 134 13.02 9.66 -18.63
C ASP A 134 12.15 10.59 -17.76
N GLU A 135 10.87 10.70 -18.04
CA GLU A 135 9.92 11.54 -17.31
C GLU A 135 9.66 10.95 -15.90
N GLY A 136 9.41 9.66 -15.83
CA GLY A 136 9.26 8.91 -14.58
C GLY A 136 10.51 8.97 -13.70
N GLN A 137 11.71 8.91 -14.31
CA GLN A 137 12.96 9.06 -13.57
C GLN A 137 13.13 10.46 -12.96
N VAL A 138 12.77 11.51 -13.71
CA VAL A 138 12.79 12.88 -13.19
C VAL A 138 11.80 13.05 -12.04
N LEU A 139 10.59 12.52 -12.19
CA LEU A 139 9.54 12.60 -11.20
C LEU A 139 9.90 11.89 -9.90
N ILE A 140 10.38 10.64 -9.99
CA ILE A 140 10.77 9.87 -8.79
C ILE A 140 11.95 10.50 -8.07
N LYS A 141 12.93 11.05 -8.81
CA LYS A 141 14.07 11.76 -8.23
C LYS A 141 13.64 13.01 -7.48
N ALA A 142 12.71 13.79 -8.03
CA ALA A 142 12.14 14.96 -7.38
C ALA A 142 11.40 14.55 -6.09
N ALA A 143 10.53 13.53 -6.16
CA ALA A 143 9.80 13.01 -5.00
C ALA A 143 10.73 12.51 -3.89
N MET A 144 11.77 11.74 -4.25
CA MET A 144 12.77 11.26 -3.30
C MET A 144 13.46 12.39 -2.55
N THR A 145 13.80 13.48 -3.26
CA THR A 145 14.49 14.63 -2.68
C THR A 145 13.55 15.47 -1.82
N GLN A 146 12.37 15.83 -2.34
CA GLN A 146 11.43 16.71 -1.64
C GLN A 146 10.81 16.07 -0.41
N LEU A 147 10.47 14.79 -0.49
CA LEU A 147 9.80 14.04 0.58
C LEU A 147 10.79 13.27 1.46
N GLN A 148 12.09 13.36 1.19
CA GLN A 148 13.15 12.65 1.92
C GLN A 148 12.88 11.14 2.06
N LEU A 149 12.43 10.52 0.97
CA LEU A 149 12.03 9.11 0.96
C LEU A 149 13.23 8.18 1.11
N SER A 150 13.02 7.05 1.76
CA SER A 150 14.04 6.02 1.93
C SER A 150 14.19 5.15 0.66
N ALA A 151 15.32 4.45 0.53
CA ALA A 151 15.51 3.46 -0.53
C ALA A 151 14.41 2.36 -0.53
N ARG A 152 13.86 2.04 0.64
CA ARG A 152 12.72 1.10 0.75
C ARG A 152 11.47 1.70 0.10
N ALA A 153 11.18 2.98 0.36
CA ALA A 153 10.06 3.68 -0.25
C ALA A 153 10.18 3.71 -1.78
N TYR A 154 11.40 3.95 -2.30
CA TYR A 154 11.68 3.90 -3.72
C TYR A 154 11.25 2.59 -4.37
N HIS A 155 11.72 1.44 -3.87
CA HIS A 155 11.34 0.14 -4.43
C HIS A 155 9.83 -0.15 -4.30
N ARG A 156 9.18 0.31 -3.24
CA ARG A 156 7.74 0.14 -3.05
C ARG A 156 6.92 0.98 -4.02
N ILE A 157 7.33 2.22 -4.26
CA ILE A 157 6.70 3.09 -5.26
C ILE A 157 6.78 2.42 -6.64
N LEU A 158 7.94 1.89 -7.04
CA LEU A 158 8.08 1.20 -8.32
C LEU A 158 7.17 -0.03 -8.44
N LYS A 159 7.07 -0.86 -7.40
CA LYS A 159 6.15 -2.01 -7.38
C LYS A 159 4.69 -1.59 -7.50
N LEU A 160 4.32 -0.50 -6.83
CA LEU A 160 2.98 0.04 -6.88
C LEU A 160 2.68 0.63 -8.26
N ALA A 161 3.60 1.40 -8.85
CA ALA A 161 3.49 1.95 -10.19
C ALA A 161 3.31 0.84 -11.23
N ARG A 162 4.12 -0.24 -11.16
CA ARG A 162 3.94 -1.43 -12.01
C ARG A 162 2.57 -2.09 -11.83
N THR A 163 2.06 -2.12 -10.62
CA THR A 163 0.72 -2.69 -10.34
C THR A 163 -0.39 -1.82 -10.91
N ILE A 164 -0.24 -0.50 -10.85
CA ILE A 164 -1.19 0.44 -11.45
C ILE A 164 -1.18 0.29 -12.97
N ALA A 165 0.00 0.20 -13.60
CA ALA A 165 0.12 -0.02 -15.03
C ALA A 165 -0.49 -1.37 -15.46
N ASP A 166 -0.27 -2.45 -14.69
CA ASP A 166 -0.92 -3.75 -14.95
C ASP A 166 -2.46 -3.66 -14.88
N LEU A 167 -3.01 -2.85 -13.97
CA LEU A 167 -4.46 -2.61 -13.85
C LEU A 167 -5.00 -1.73 -14.99
N ALA A 168 -4.19 -0.85 -15.55
CA ALA A 168 -4.51 -0.05 -16.72
C ALA A 168 -4.34 -0.83 -18.04
N GLY A 169 -3.59 -1.93 -18.02
CA GLY A 169 -3.22 -2.70 -19.20
C GLY A 169 -2.01 -2.13 -19.94
N ASP A 170 -1.22 -1.27 -19.28
CA ASP A 170 -0.05 -0.62 -19.85
C ASP A 170 1.21 -1.51 -19.68
N GLU A 171 2.05 -1.56 -20.71
CA GLU A 171 3.31 -2.30 -20.68
C GLU A 171 4.43 -1.54 -19.96
N SER A 172 4.42 -0.22 -20.02
CA SER A 172 5.38 0.69 -19.37
C SER A 172 4.85 1.31 -18.07
N ILE A 173 5.72 1.92 -17.27
CA ILE A 173 5.38 2.71 -16.07
C ILE A 173 6.06 4.08 -16.13
#